data_34a9b5171787cd3ba72871f42673cc5a
#
_entry.id   34a9b5171787cd3ba72871f42673cc5a
#
_cell.length_a   1.000
_cell.length_b   1.000
_cell.length_c   1.000
_cell.angle_alpha   90.00
_cell.angle_beta   90.00
_cell.angle_gamma   90.00
#
_symmetry.space_group_name_H-M   'P 1'
#
loop_
_entity.id
_entity.type
_entity.pdbx_description
1 polymer ?
#
loop_
_entity_poly.entity_id
_entity_poly.type
_entity_poly.pdbx_seq_one_letter_code
_entity_poly.pdbx_strand_id
1 'polypeptide(L)'
;MINIKNISKTYNIGSEKLTVLDDVSLKIEKGEFVAIVGPSGSGKSTLMNMIGGLDRPSRGEVIIEGEDISKFKDKKMSKFRNEKIGFVFQSFNLEPTLTAVENVMMPLMIAGVSDKEMNDKAKSVLEALGMGDRMKHKPTELSGGQRQRVSIARALVNDPKIILADEPTGNLDSKSGSAAMEMLTNFKKKGYTIVMVTHNMEEARYADRVIKIKDGKVEV
;
A
#
# COMPACT_ATOMS: atom_id res chain seq x y z
N MET A 1 13.02 -9.11 -3.71
CA MET A 1 11.73 -9.31 -3.03
C MET A 1 10.55 -9.32 -4.00
N ILE A 2 10.38 -8.27 -4.80
CA ILE A 2 9.38 -8.16 -5.85
C ILE A 2 10.08 -8.15 -7.20
N ASN A 3 9.62 -8.98 -8.14
CA ASN A 3 10.18 -9.05 -9.49
C ASN A 3 9.03 -9.02 -10.51
N ILE A 4 8.94 -7.96 -11.29
CA ILE A 4 7.96 -7.74 -12.32
C ILE A 4 8.62 -8.00 -13.66
N LYS A 5 8.02 -8.89 -14.47
CA LYS A 5 8.58 -9.33 -15.74
C LYS A 5 7.59 -9.09 -16.87
N ASN A 6 7.94 -8.16 -17.75
CA ASN A 6 7.25 -7.85 -19.01
C ASN A 6 5.73 -7.73 -18.85
N ILE A 7 5.28 -7.05 -17.76
CA ILE A 7 3.85 -6.88 -17.55
C ILE A 7 3.26 -5.85 -18.50
N SER A 8 2.11 -6.19 -19.05
CA SER A 8 1.26 -5.24 -19.76
C SER A 8 -0.15 -5.30 -19.19
N LYS A 9 -0.83 -4.17 -19.17
CA LYS A 9 -2.24 -4.08 -18.76
C LYS A 9 -3.06 -3.32 -19.77
N THR A 10 -4.09 -3.98 -20.25
CA THR A 10 -5.06 -3.42 -21.19
C THR A 10 -6.46 -3.57 -20.58
N TYR A 11 -7.21 -2.48 -20.55
CA TYR A 11 -8.63 -2.46 -20.18
C TYR A 11 -9.48 -2.35 -21.44
N ASN A 12 -10.64 -3.02 -21.44
CA ASN A 12 -11.66 -2.86 -22.47
C ASN A 12 -12.67 -1.81 -22.01
N ILE A 13 -12.80 -0.71 -22.75
CA ILE A 13 -13.75 0.38 -22.47
C ILE A 13 -14.74 0.42 -23.66
N GLY A 14 -15.87 -0.25 -23.51
CA GLY A 14 -16.79 -0.46 -24.63
C GLY A 14 -16.12 -1.27 -25.74
N SER A 15 -16.01 -0.71 -26.94
CA SER A 15 -15.34 -1.31 -28.12
C SER A 15 -13.83 -1.00 -28.19
N GLU A 16 -13.33 -0.10 -27.37
CA GLU A 16 -11.95 0.35 -27.42
C GLU A 16 -11.06 -0.40 -26.42
N LYS A 17 -9.77 -0.53 -26.75
CA LYS A 17 -8.73 -1.09 -25.87
C LYS A 17 -7.81 0.01 -25.41
N LEU A 18 -7.73 0.23 -24.11
CA LEU A 18 -6.78 1.15 -23.48
C LEU A 18 -5.65 0.36 -22.84
N THR A 19 -4.45 0.46 -23.40
CA THR A 19 -3.23 -0.08 -22.77
C THR A 19 -2.66 0.95 -21.79
N VAL A 20 -2.67 0.60 -20.50
CA VAL A 20 -2.23 1.48 -19.41
C VAL A 20 -0.79 1.18 -19.00
N LEU A 21 -0.36 -0.09 -19.11
CA LEU A 21 1.04 -0.49 -18.91
C LEU A 21 1.47 -1.31 -20.12
N ASP A 22 2.69 -1.07 -20.60
CA ASP A 22 3.25 -1.72 -21.79
C ASP A 22 4.69 -2.17 -21.53
N ASP A 23 4.86 -3.49 -21.42
CA ASP A 23 6.14 -4.19 -21.26
C ASP A 23 7.00 -3.70 -20.08
N VAL A 24 6.37 -3.49 -18.93
CA VAL A 24 7.04 -3.01 -17.71
C VAL A 24 7.78 -4.14 -17.03
N SER A 25 9.08 -3.95 -16.79
CA SER A 25 9.94 -4.85 -16.01
C SER A 25 10.71 -4.06 -14.96
N LEU A 26 10.66 -4.52 -13.71
CA LEU A 26 11.41 -3.91 -12.61
C LEU A 26 11.60 -4.91 -11.46
N LYS A 27 12.61 -4.65 -10.64
CA LYS A 27 12.92 -5.45 -9.46
C LYS A 27 13.03 -4.54 -8.24
N ILE A 28 12.45 -4.97 -7.10
CA ILE A 28 12.55 -4.29 -5.81
C ILE A 28 13.12 -5.28 -4.81
N GLU A 29 14.18 -4.88 -4.13
CA GLU A 29 14.87 -5.74 -3.17
C GLU A 29 14.15 -5.74 -1.81
N LYS A 30 14.47 -6.72 -0.97
CA LYS A 30 13.92 -6.79 0.38
C LYS A 30 14.46 -5.63 1.24
N GLY A 31 13.55 -4.96 1.95
CA GLY A 31 13.90 -3.81 2.79
C GLY A 31 14.17 -2.52 2.01
N GLU A 32 13.98 -2.52 0.68
CA GLU A 32 14.12 -1.32 -0.16
C GLU A 32 12.89 -0.44 -0.03
N PHE A 33 13.08 0.87 0.03
CA PHE A 33 12.04 1.87 -0.13
C PHE A 33 12.11 2.45 -1.54
N VAL A 34 11.12 2.16 -2.37
CA VAL A 34 11.04 2.63 -3.76
C VAL A 34 9.89 3.61 -3.91
N ALA A 35 10.17 4.75 -4.54
CA ALA A 35 9.14 5.68 -4.99
C ALA A 35 8.88 5.52 -6.50
N ILE A 36 7.64 5.32 -6.89
CA ILE A 36 7.18 5.30 -8.28
C ILE A 36 6.57 6.66 -8.57
N VAL A 37 7.18 7.41 -9.49
CA VAL A 37 6.76 8.76 -9.85
C VAL A 37 6.39 8.86 -11.33
N GLY A 38 5.62 9.90 -11.67
CA GLY A 38 5.24 10.19 -13.06
C GLY A 38 3.96 11.04 -13.11
N PRO A 39 3.57 11.54 -14.28
CA PRO A 39 2.37 12.35 -14.44
C PRO A 39 1.08 11.57 -14.10
N SER A 40 -0.02 12.30 -13.89
CA SER A 40 -1.32 11.66 -13.73
C SER A 40 -1.66 10.81 -14.97
N GLY A 41 -2.28 9.65 -14.76
CA GLY A 41 -2.62 8.73 -15.86
C GLY A 41 -1.47 7.89 -16.43
N SER A 42 -0.23 8.03 -15.92
CA SER A 42 0.92 7.26 -16.46
C SER A 42 0.95 5.77 -16.10
N GLY A 43 0.01 5.26 -15.29
CA GLY A 43 -0.07 3.85 -14.93
C GLY A 43 0.48 3.49 -13.54
N LYS A 44 0.93 4.45 -12.72
CA LYS A 44 1.52 4.21 -11.38
C LYS A 44 0.62 3.40 -10.46
N SER A 45 -0.62 3.85 -10.23
CA SER A 45 -1.57 3.15 -9.35
C SER A 45 -1.97 1.79 -9.94
N THR A 46 -2.04 1.67 -11.28
CA THR A 46 -2.25 0.38 -11.95
C THR A 46 -1.12 -0.59 -11.66
N LEU A 47 0.14 -0.15 -11.75
CA LEU A 47 1.30 -0.97 -11.40
C LEU A 47 1.26 -1.39 -9.93
N MET A 48 0.98 -0.43 -9.03
CA MET A 48 0.87 -0.72 -7.60
C MET A 48 -0.26 -1.72 -7.30
N ASN A 49 -1.41 -1.61 -7.98
CA ASN A 49 -2.51 -2.55 -7.83
C ASN A 49 -2.13 -3.98 -8.25
N MET A 50 -1.26 -4.13 -9.25
CA MET A 50 -0.75 -5.45 -9.65
C MET A 50 0.23 -6.01 -8.63
N ILE A 51 1.14 -5.19 -8.11
CA ILE A 51 2.03 -5.58 -7.00
C ILE A 51 1.19 -5.99 -5.79
N GLY A 52 0.13 -5.24 -5.52
CA GLY A 52 -0.79 -5.50 -4.42
C GLY A 52 -1.77 -6.65 -4.64
N GLY A 53 -1.82 -7.25 -5.84
CA GLY A 53 -2.79 -8.29 -6.18
C GLY A 53 -4.25 -7.81 -6.11
N LEU A 54 -4.49 -6.51 -6.30
CA LEU A 54 -5.83 -5.93 -6.45
C LEU A 54 -6.31 -6.02 -7.90
N ASP A 55 -5.36 -6.11 -8.84
CA ASP A 55 -5.63 -6.34 -10.25
C ASP A 55 -4.61 -7.34 -10.81
N ARG A 56 -4.87 -7.87 -12.00
CA ARG A 56 -4.00 -8.84 -12.68
C ARG A 56 -3.46 -8.25 -13.98
N PRO A 57 -2.19 -8.53 -14.32
CA PRO A 57 -1.67 -8.14 -15.61
C PRO A 57 -2.40 -8.87 -16.74
N SER A 58 -2.52 -8.23 -17.89
CA SER A 58 -3.02 -8.88 -19.13
C SER A 58 -1.95 -9.80 -19.74
N ARG A 59 -0.65 -9.49 -19.51
CA ARG A 59 0.52 -10.30 -19.91
C ARG A 59 1.63 -10.10 -18.86
N GLY A 60 2.58 -11.03 -18.85
CA GLY A 60 3.74 -11.00 -17.95
C GLY A 60 3.45 -11.61 -16.58
N GLU A 61 4.40 -11.43 -15.67
CA GLU A 61 4.40 -12.08 -14.36
C GLU A 61 4.71 -11.08 -13.25
N VAL A 62 4.04 -11.22 -12.11
CA VAL A 62 4.35 -10.52 -10.85
C VAL A 62 4.81 -11.57 -9.84
N ILE A 63 6.09 -11.58 -9.54
CA ILE A 63 6.70 -12.56 -8.64
C ILE A 63 7.04 -11.89 -7.32
N ILE A 64 6.49 -12.36 -6.22
CA ILE A 64 6.75 -11.87 -4.86
C ILE A 64 7.22 -13.04 -3.99
N GLU A 65 8.37 -12.89 -3.35
CA GLU A 65 9.01 -13.93 -2.54
C GLU A 65 9.16 -15.29 -3.27
N GLY A 66 9.35 -15.23 -4.60
CA GLY A 66 9.51 -16.42 -5.45
C GLY A 66 8.21 -17.02 -5.98
N GLU A 67 7.06 -16.53 -5.55
CA GLU A 67 5.75 -16.99 -6.05
C GLU A 67 5.18 -16.03 -7.10
N ASP A 68 4.75 -16.57 -8.24
CA ASP A 68 4.04 -15.80 -9.27
C ASP A 68 2.58 -15.59 -8.84
N ILE A 69 2.31 -14.41 -8.28
CA ILE A 69 0.99 -14.04 -7.77
C ILE A 69 -0.02 -13.79 -8.89
N SER A 70 0.41 -13.52 -10.12
CA SER A 70 -0.49 -13.28 -11.26
C SER A 70 -1.37 -14.51 -11.56
N LYS A 71 -0.91 -15.70 -11.19
CA LYS A 71 -1.59 -16.99 -11.37
C LYS A 71 -2.44 -17.44 -10.17
N PHE A 72 -2.45 -16.67 -9.06
CA PHE A 72 -3.22 -17.07 -7.88
C PHE A 72 -4.73 -17.00 -8.13
N LYS A 73 -5.46 -18.02 -7.66
CA LYS A 73 -6.92 -17.96 -7.57
C LYS A 73 -7.34 -16.98 -6.46
N ASP A 74 -8.53 -16.45 -6.53
CA ASP A 74 -9.00 -15.36 -5.65
C ASP A 74 -8.85 -15.67 -4.16
N LYS A 75 -9.17 -16.89 -3.71
CA LYS A 75 -8.99 -17.32 -2.33
C LYS A 75 -7.52 -17.27 -1.87
N LYS A 76 -6.58 -17.77 -2.71
CA LYS A 76 -5.14 -17.71 -2.42
C LYS A 76 -4.64 -16.26 -2.43
N MET A 77 -5.10 -15.45 -3.40
CA MET A 77 -4.75 -14.04 -3.51
C MET A 77 -5.23 -13.24 -2.30
N SER A 78 -6.48 -13.45 -1.86
CA SER A 78 -7.03 -12.76 -0.67
C SER A 78 -6.21 -13.07 0.59
N LYS A 79 -5.86 -14.35 0.79
CA LYS A 79 -5.00 -14.76 1.90
C LYS A 79 -3.61 -14.12 1.81
N PHE A 80 -3.00 -14.17 0.62
CA PHE A 80 -1.67 -13.58 0.36
C PHE A 80 -1.65 -12.07 0.66
N ARG A 81 -2.66 -11.31 0.18
CA ARG A 81 -2.77 -9.88 0.48
C ARG A 81 -2.84 -9.62 1.98
N ASN A 82 -3.71 -10.34 2.65
CA ASN A 82 -3.92 -10.16 4.09
C ASN A 82 -2.65 -10.43 4.92
N GLU A 83 -1.86 -11.45 4.54
CA GLU A 83 -0.67 -11.86 5.27
C GLU A 83 0.59 -11.08 4.90
N LYS A 84 0.72 -10.63 3.64
CA LYS A 84 2.00 -10.14 3.09
C LYS A 84 2.01 -8.66 2.78
N ILE A 85 0.84 -8.03 2.60
CA ILE A 85 0.75 -6.67 2.06
C ILE A 85 -0.07 -5.78 2.98
N GLY A 86 0.52 -4.66 3.39
CA GLY A 86 -0.18 -3.56 4.04
C GLY A 86 -0.43 -2.43 3.05
N PHE A 87 -1.68 -1.97 2.94
CA PHE A 87 -2.05 -0.85 2.08
C PHE A 87 -2.28 0.42 2.87
N VAL A 88 -1.65 1.51 2.40
CA VAL A 88 -1.86 2.88 2.87
C VAL A 88 -2.37 3.71 1.69
N PHE A 89 -3.60 4.22 1.78
CA PHE A 89 -4.26 4.94 0.69
C PHE A 89 -4.33 6.45 0.96
N GLN A 90 -4.36 7.24 -0.09
CA GLN A 90 -4.59 8.68 -0.05
C GLN A 90 -5.89 9.04 0.67
N SER A 91 -6.99 8.34 0.38
CA SER A 91 -8.30 8.56 0.99
C SER A 91 -8.50 7.86 2.34
N PHE A 92 -7.41 7.35 2.94
CA PHE A 92 -7.40 6.55 4.18
C PHE A 92 -8.20 5.25 4.09
N ASN A 93 -9.30 5.21 3.37
CA ASN A 93 -10.22 4.07 3.18
C ASN A 93 -10.64 3.43 4.52
N LEU A 94 -10.92 4.25 5.53
CA LEU A 94 -11.45 3.80 6.80
C LEU A 94 -12.97 3.60 6.70
N GLU A 95 -13.46 2.55 7.36
CA GLU A 95 -14.91 2.32 7.49
C GLU A 95 -15.49 3.36 8.46
N PRO A 96 -16.37 4.28 8.01
CA PRO A 96 -16.79 5.44 8.80
C PRO A 96 -17.69 5.07 9.99
N THR A 97 -18.31 3.90 9.96
CA THR A 97 -19.21 3.40 11.02
C THR A 97 -18.44 2.76 12.18
N LEU A 98 -17.20 2.31 11.93
CA LEU A 98 -16.33 1.65 12.89
C LEU A 98 -15.40 2.66 13.59
N THR A 99 -15.05 2.37 14.83
CA THR A 99 -14.02 3.11 15.58
C THR A 99 -12.62 2.87 15.01
N ALA A 100 -11.63 3.64 15.48
CA ALA A 100 -10.22 3.47 15.07
C ALA A 100 -9.70 2.06 15.35
N VAL A 101 -9.97 1.52 16.55
CA VAL A 101 -9.53 0.16 16.90
C VAL A 101 -10.22 -0.90 16.05
N GLU A 102 -11.52 -0.78 15.79
CA GLU A 102 -12.26 -1.71 14.94
C GLU A 102 -11.79 -1.67 13.48
N ASN A 103 -11.45 -0.50 12.95
CA ASN A 103 -10.83 -0.38 11.63
C ASN A 103 -9.49 -1.15 11.55
N VAL A 104 -8.68 -1.07 12.60
CA VAL A 104 -7.40 -1.79 12.66
C VAL A 104 -7.60 -3.29 12.86
N MET A 105 -8.68 -3.72 13.51
CA MET A 105 -9.00 -5.14 13.69
C MET A 105 -9.47 -5.85 12.42
N MET A 106 -9.96 -5.13 11.39
CA MET A 106 -10.51 -5.73 10.17
C MET A 106 -9.59 -6.77 9.49
N PRO A 107 -8.29 -6.51 9.25
CA PRO A 107 -7.40 -7.51 8.65
C PRO A 107 -7.20 -8.74 9.53
N LEU A 108 -7.21 -8.59 10.85
CA LEU A 108 -7.08 -9.69 11.80
C LEU A 108 -8.35 -10.58 11.81
N MET A 109 -9.52 -9.95 11.68
CA MET A 109 -10.79 -10.65 11.53
C MET A 109 -10.80 -11.54 10.28
N ILE A 110 -10.32 -10.99 9.14
CA ILE A 110 -10.19 -11.75 7.88
C ILE A 110 -9.19 -12.92 8.05
N ALA A 111 -8.15 -12.74 8.86
CA ALA A 111 -7.17 -13.78 9.18
C ALA A 111 -7.71 -14.87 10.13
N GLY A 112 -8.90 -14.69 10.72
CA GLY A 112 -9.49 -15.63 11.66
C GLY A 112 -8.85 -15.61 13.05
N VAL A 113 -8.26 -14.48 13.44
CA VAL A 113 -7.65 -14.27 14.77
C VAL A 113 -8.76 -14.17 15.83
N SER A 114 -8.51 -14.65 17.03
CA SER A 114 -9.49 -14.58 18.14
C SER A 114 -9.75 -13.14 18.59
N ASP A 115 -10.96 -12.83 19.07
CA ASP A 115 -11.38 -11.47 19.47
C ASP A 115 -10.42 -10.84 20.48
N LYS A 116 -9.96 -11.60 21.47
CA LYS A 116 -9.00 -11.12 22.47
C LYS A 116 -7.67 -10.72 21.81
N GLU A 117 -7.12 -11.60 20.98
CA GLU A 117 -5.85 -11.35 20.30
C GLU A 117 -5.95 -10.20 19.30
N MET A 118 -7.09 -10.09 18.55
CA MET A 118 -7.36 -8.96 17.66
C MET A 118 -7.30 -7.62 18.41
N ASN A 119 -8.00 -7.56 19.56
CA ASN A 119 -8.07 -6.34 20.35
C ASN A 119 -6.71 -5.95 20.92
N ASP A 120 -5.94 -6.93 21.45
CA ASP A 120 -4.61 -6.68 22.01
C ASP A 120 -3.62 -6.21 20.94
N LYS A 121 -3.58 -6.85 19.77
CA LYS A 121 -2.74 -6.44 18.63
C LYS A 121 -3.11 -5.05 18.11
N ALA A 122 -4.40 -4.81 17.88
CA ALA A 122 -4.86 -3.54 17.34
C ALA A 122 -4.54 -2.36 18.29
N LYS A 123 -4.74 -2.55 19.59
CA LYS A 123 -4.37 -1.56 20.61
C LYS A 123 -2.87 -1.30 20.61
N SER A 124 -2.06 -2.34 20.66
CA SER A 124 -0.59 -2.22 20.67
C SER A 124 -0.07 -1.41 19.47
N VAL A 125 -0.58 -1.67 18.27
CA VAL A 125 -0.17 -0.94 17.07
C VAL A 125 -0.65 0.52 17.13
N LEU A 126 -1.87 0.79 17.59
CA LEU A 126 -2.37 2.15 17.74
C LEU A 126 -1.60 2.94 18.78
N GLU A 127 -1.26 2.34 19.92
CA GLU A 127 -0.41 2.97 20.96
C GLU A 127 0.96 3.33 20.41
N ALA A 128 1.59 2.41 19.68
CA ALA A 128 2.89 2.63 19.04
C ALA A 128 2.87 3.78 18.01
N LEU A 129 1.71 4.11 17.46
CA LEU A 129 1.51 5.23 16.53
C LEU A 129 0.92 6.49 17.21
N GLY A 130 0.88 6.54 18.55
CA GLY A 130 0.40 7.68 19.32
C GLY A 130 -1.10 7.91 19.20
N MET A 131 -1.89 6.82 19.04
CA MET A 131 -3.35 6.85 18.90
C MET A 131 -4.07 6.21 20.11
N GLY A 132 -3.39 5.98 21.22
CA GLY A 132 -3.93 5.36 22.43
C GLY A 132 -5.22 6.02 22.94
N ASP A 133 -5.23 7.35 23.03
CA ASP A 133 -6.37 8.14 23.51
C ASP A 133 -7.50 8.28 22.47
N ARG A 134 -7.31 7.79 21.26
CA ARG A 134 -8.25 7.94 20.12
C ARG A 134 -8.85 6.63 19.61
N MET A 135 -8.58 5.53 20.26
CA MET A 135 -8.98 4.18 19.80
C MET A 135 -10.48 4.02 19.61
N LYS A 136 -11.28 4.71 20.44
CA LYS A 136 -12.76 4.63 20.42
C LYS A 136 -13.41 5.69 19.50
N HIS A 137 -12.63 6.60 18.91
CA HIS A 137 -13.15 7.62 18.00
C HIS A 137 -13.43 7.02 16.62
N LYS A 138 -14.49 7.51 15.99
CA LYS A 138 -14.81 7.20 14.59
C LYS A 138 -13.98 8.08 13.64
N PRO A 139 -13.78 7.68 12.37
CA PRO A 139 -13.03 8.46 11.39
C PRO A 139 -13.49 9.92 11.24
N THR A 140 -14.79 10.19 11.41
CA THR A 140 -15.37 11.53 11.35
C THR A 140 -14.96 12.43 12.51
N GLU A 141 -14.50 11.86 13.62
CA GLU A 141 -14.05 12.56 14.83
C GLU A 141 -12.53 12.76 14.86
N LEU A 142 -11.81 12.28 13.83
CA LEU A 142 -10.36 12.30 13.75
C LEU A 142 -9.88 13.35 12.73
N SER A 143 -8.75 14.01 13.04
CA SER A 143 -8.06 14.85 12.06
C SER A 143 -7.50 14.03 10.89
N GLY A 144 -7.11 14.68 9.78
CA GLY A 144 -6.50 14.01 8.63
C GLY A 144 -5.27 13.18 9.02
N GLY A 145 -4.35 13.75 9.79
CA GLY A 145 -3.16 13.05 10.28
C GLY A 145 -3.49 11.89 11.22
N GLN A 146 -4.55 12.01 12.05
CA GLN A 146 -5.01 10.91 12.89
C GLN A 146 -5.63 9.77 12.06
N ARG A 147 -6.45 10.09 11.06
CA ARG A 147 -6.99 9.10 10.12
C ARG A 147 -5.87 8.36 9.39
N GLN A 148 -4.83 9.08 8.97
CA GLN A 148 -3.66 8.46 8.32
C GLN A 148 -2.93 7.50 9.26
N ARG A 149 -2.73 7.85 10.52
CA ARG A 149 -2.13 6.95 11.52
C ARG A 149 -2.97 5.69 11.73
N VAL A 150 -4.30 5.79 11.76
CA VAL A 150 -5.19 4.62 11.83
C VAL A 150 -5.07 3.77 10.57
N SER A 151 -5.01 4.37 9.38
CA SER A 151 -4.80 3.65 8.11
C SER A 151 -3.45 2.92 8.09
N ILE A 152 -2.38 3.57 8.57
CA ILE A 152 -1.06 2.94 8.73
C ILE A 152 -1.12 1.81 9.77
N ALA A 153 -1.79 2.00 10.92
CA ALA A 153 -1.96 0.95 11.92
C ALA A 153 -2.65 -0.29 11.33
N ARG A 154 -3.73 -0.08 10.56
CA ARG A 154 -4.44 -1.15 9.87
C ARG A 154 -3.55 -1.88 8.87
N ALA A 155 -2.70 -1.16 8.15
CA ALA A 155 -1.77 -1.75 7.20
C ALA A 155 -0.72 -2.65 7.89
N LEU A 156 -0.33 -2.34 9.13
CA LEU A 156 0.74 -3.02 9.87
C LEU A 156 0.28 -4.16 10.77
N VAL A 157 -1.01 -4.24 11.10
CA VAL A 157 -1.51 -5.09 12.19
C VAL A 157 -1.24 -6.59 12.00
N ASN A 158 -1.11 -7.05 10.74
CA ASN A 158 -0.75 -8.43 10.40
C ASN A 158 0.77 -8.63 10.18
N ASP A 159 1.61 -7.65 10.54
CA ASP A 159 3.07 -7.68 10.30
C ASP A 159 3.43 -8.05 8.84
N PRO A 160 2.97 -7.26 7.84
CA PRO A 160 3.20 -7.56 6.44
C PRO A 160 4.69 -7.48 6.09
N LYS A 161 5.07 -8.02 4.92
CA LYS A 161 6.44 -7.90 4.39
C LYS A 161 6.61 -6.68 3.48
N ILE A 162 5.49 -6.21 2.93
CA ILE A 162 5.44 -5.14 1.94
C ILE A 162 4.41 -4.11 2.38
N ILE A 163 4.78 -2.83 2.33
CA ILE A 163 3.86 -1.71 2.49
C ILE A 163 3.71 -1.03 1.13
N LEU A 164 2.48 -0.94 0.65
CA LEU A 164 2.12 -0.22 -0.57
C LEU A 164 1.42 1.09 -0.17
N ALA A 165 2.00 2.23 -0.53
CA ALA A 165 1.50 3.55 -0.17
C ALA A 165 1.12 4.35 -1.43
N ASP A 166 -0.16 4.57 -1.64
CA ASP A 166 -0.69 5.35 -2.77
C ASP A 166 -0.95 6.78 -2.32
N GLU A 167 -0.10 7.71 -2.75
CA GLU A 167 -0.14 9.13 -2.40
C GLU A 167 -0.41 9.37 -0.90
N PRO A 168 0.43 8.82 0.01
CA PRO A 168 0.11 8.69 1.43
C PRO A 168 -0.06 10.03 2.17
N THR A 169 0.29 11.14 1.55
CA THR A 169 0.20 12.49 2.14
C THR A 169 -0.75 13.41 1.39
N GLY A 170 -1.34 12.97 0.27
CA GLY A 170 -2.10 13.81 -0.65
C GLY A 170 -3.31 14.53 -0.04
N ASN A 171 -3.86 14.03 1.09
CA ASN A 171 -4.98 14.64 1.82
C ASN A 171 -4.57 15.18 3.20
N LEU A 172 -3.27 15.47 3.39
CA LEU A 172 -2.73 15.94 4.67
C LEU A 172 -2.16 17.36 4.55
N ASP A 173 -2.19 18.09 5.67
CA ASP A 173 -1.37 19.29 5.82
C ASP A 173 0.12 18.94 5.87
N SER A 174 0.99 19.92 5.62
CA SER A 174 2.45 19.71 5.51
C SER A 174 3.06 19.04 6.76
N LYS A 175 2.59 19.40 7.96
CA LYS A 175 3.11 18.82 9.22
C LYS A 175 2.70 17.36 9.36
N SER A 176 1.45 17.04 9.10
CA SER A 176 0.93 15.66 9.13
C SER A 176 1.55 14.81 8.03
N GLY A 177 1.78 15.39 6.84
CA GLY A 177 2.45 14.73 5.72
C GLY A 177 3.89 14.35 6.06
N SER A 178 4.68 15.30 6.59
CA SER A 178 6.06 15.02 7.04
C SER A 178 6.10 13.90 8.09
N ALA A 179 5.19 13.94 9.08
CA ALA A 179 5.11 12.89 10.10
C ALA A 179 4.77 11.52 9.50
N ALA A 180 3.89 11.44 8.48
CA ALA A 180 3.57 10.19 7.79
C ALA A 180 4.80 9.64 7.03
N MET A 181 5.57 10.50 6.34
CA MET A 181 6.79 10.10 5.64
C MET A 181 7.88 9.62 6.59
N GLU A 182 8.04 10.28 7.76
CA GLU A 182 8.95 9.81 8.81
C GLU A 182 8.55 8.43 9.35
N MET A 183 7.25 8.16 9.52
CA MET A 183 6.77 6.84 9.92
C MET A 183 7.14 5.78 8.88
N LEU A 184 6.90 6.02 7.58
CA LEU A 184 7.28 5.11 6.51
C LEU A 184 8.80 4.85 6.52
N THR A 185 9.61 5.90 6.67
CA THR A 185 11.06 5.77 6.79
C THR A 185 11.49 4.92 7.98
N ASN A 186 10.82 5.06 9.12
CA ASN A 186 11.08 4.25 10.31
C ASN A 186 10.69 2.78 10.11
N PHE A 187 9.63 2.49 9.34
CA PHE A 187 9.29 1.11 8.97
C PHE A 187 10.33 0.52 8.03
N LYS A 188 10.84 1.27 7.07
CA LYS A 188 11.97 0.85 6.23
C LYS A 188 13.18 0.45 7.08
N LYS A 189 13.53 1.25 8.11
CA LYS A 189 14.63 0.92 9.05
C LYS A 189 14.38 -0.37 9.85
N LYS A 190 13.11 -0.75 10.04
CA LYS A 190 12.70 -2.02 10.66
C LYS A 190 12.69 -3.20 9.68
N GLY A 191 13.07 -2.99 8.42
CA GLY A 191 13.20 -4.03 7.40
C GLY A 191 11.96 -4.27 6.51
N TYR A 192 10.92 -3.42 6.61
CA TYR A 192 9.79 -3.48 5.68
C TYR A 192 10.24 -3.04 4.29
N THR A 193 9.72 -3.72 3.27
CA THR A 193 9.85 -3.28 1.87
C THR A 193 8.74 -2.30 1.57
N ILE A 194 9.05 -1.11 1.05
CA ILE A 194 8.05 -0.07 0.83
C ILE A 194 8.02 0.31 -0.65
N VAL A 195 6.82 0.32 -1.22
CA VAL A 195 6.57 0.85 -2.56
C VAL A 195 5.57 1.99 -2.43
N MET A 196 6.02 3.19 -2.73
CA MET A 196 5.20 4.38 -2.67
C MET A 196 4.94 4.91 -4.07
N VAL A 197 3.70 5.25 -4.36
CA VAL A 197 3.33 6.03 -5.54
C VAL A 197 3.12 7.47 -5.10
N THR A 198 3.75 8.41 -5.78
CA THR A 198 3.55 9.83 -5.55
C THR A 198 3.82 10.64 -6.81
N HIS A 199 3.18 11.80 -6.93
CA HIS A 199 3.54 12.82 -7.92
C HIS A 199 4.40 13.93 -7.31
N ASN A 200 4.66 13.88 -6.00
CA ASN A 200 5.45 14.86 -5.27
C ASN A 200 6.93 14.43 -5.17
N MET A 201 7.82 15.17 -5.81
CA MET A 201 9.26 14.87 -5.83
C MET A 201 9.93 15.07 -4.46
N GLU A 202 9.39 15.91 -3.58
CA GLU A 202 9.92 16.05 -2.20
C GLU A 202 9.69 14.76 -1.40
N GLU A 203 8.52 14.13 -1.57
CA GLU A 203 8.24 12.84 -0.95
C GLU A 203 9.12 11.72 -1.53
N ALA A 204 9.37 11.76 -2.83
CA ALA A 204 10.22 10.77 -3.48
C ALA A 204 11.65 10.75 -2.93
N ARG A 205 12.13 11.85 -2.32
CA ARG A 205 13.46 11.93 -1.67
C ARG A 205 13.60 11.04 -0.41
N TYR A 206 12.50 10.60 0.19
CA TYR A 206 12.54 9.65 1.31
C TYR A 206 12.87 8.22 0.87
N ALA A 207 12.72 7.92 -0.43
CA ALA A 207 13.00 6.59 -0.98
C ALA A 207 14.49 6.38 -1.28
N ASP A 208 14.94 5.14 -1.24
CA ASP A 208 16.30 4.75 -1.65
C ASP A 208 16.48 4.87 -3.16
N ARG A 209 15.38 4.64 -3.91
CA ARG A 209 15.37 4.68 -5.38
C ARG A 209 14.05 5.21 -5.90
N VAL A 210 14.15 5.99 -6.98
CA VAL A 210 13.00 6.54 -7.70
C VAL A 210 12.88 5.83 -9.04
N ILE A 211 11.69 5.32 -9.33
CA ILE A 211 11.33 4.74 -10.63
C ILE A 211 10.36 5.69 -11.30
N LYS A 212 10.68 6.13 -12.49
CA LYS A 212 9.80 6.99 -13.28
C LYS A 212 8.95 6.16 -14.22
N ILE A 213 7.63 6.46 -14.24
CA ILE A 213 6.70 5.87 -15.22
C ILE A 213 6.10 6.99 -16.06
N LYS A 214 6.18 6.83 -17.36
CA LYS A 214 5.56 7.72 -18.34
C LYS A 214 4.91 6.89 -19.43
N ASP A 215 3.68 7.25 -19.79
CA ASP A 215 2.91 6.59 -20.86
C ASP A 215 2.92 5.06 -20.78
N GLY A 216 2.76 4.54 -19.55
CA GLY A 216 2.72 3.10 -19.27
C GLY A 216 4.06 2.36 -19.31
N LYS A 217 5.20 3.07 -19.44
CA LYS A 217 6.54 2.49 -19.50
C LYS A 217 7.43 3.02 -18.38
N VAL A 218 8.40 2.21 -17.97
CA VAL A 218 9.47 2.65 -17.07
C VAL A 218 10.48 3.44 -17.88
N GLU A 219 10.74 4.68 -17.45
CA GLU A 219 11.89 5.47 -17.97
C GLU A 219 13.17 5.01 -17.29
N VAL A 220 14.16 4.66 -18.09
CA VAL A 220 15.51 4.25 -17.64
C VAL A 220 16.36 5.48 -17.35
#